data_d38dd564c548c49018af0bf4f16fd6ee
#
_entry.id   d38dd564c548c49018af0bf4f16fd6ee
#
_cell.length_a   1.000
_cell.length_b   1.000
_cell.length_c   1.000
_cell.angle_alpha   90.00
_cell.angle_beta   90.00
_cell.angle_gamma   90.00
#
_symmetry.space_group_name_H-M   'P 1'
#
loop_
_entity.id
_entity.type
_entity.pdbx_description
1 polymer ?
#
loop_
_entity_poly.entity_id
_entity_poly.type
_entity_poly.pdbx_seq_one_letter_code
_entity_poly.pdbx_strand_id
1 'polypeptide(L)'
;MRQKNTIPSGHSKPSTICDREVAASPHAGLDRRAAECTTGTAELQVSAERPRERLAIHGAAALSVVELIGVLWGSGIHGTSAVDAASDALRRHESLVGLARATGTELEAVPGVGPARAAQLAVAFELGRRVVADWPASRWTVRSPRDVGERLVPLMGYLEREELRVVLLNTRNVVLRLVTVYQGNVSSSLVRIAELFRDAVRLNASGLILVHNHPSGDTTPSPDDLRLTAEALAAGRLLDIQLLDHLIVAGDGFVSLRDRGIAFDRSS
;
A
#
# COMPACT_ATOMS: atom_id res chain seq x y z
N MET A 1 40.46 6.16 45.43
CA MET A 1 41.18 7.30 44.85
C MET A 1 40.19 8.16 44.07
N ARG A 2 39.96 9.35 44.57
CA ARG A 2 39.08 10.38 44.02
C ARG A 2 39.77 11.09 42.87
N GLN A 3 39.07 11.45 41.82
CA GLN A 3 39.27 12.75 41.18
C GLN A 3 38.00 13.24 40.53
N LYS A 4 37.51 14.33 41.06
CA LYS A 4 36.51 15.25 40.51
C LYS A 4 37.19 16.09 39.42
N ASN A 5 36.51 16.43 38.35
CA ASN A 5 36.79 17.66 37.64
C ASN A 5 35.52 18.34 37.14
N THR A 6 35.52 19.60 37.38
CA THR A 6 34.52 20.62 37.53
C THR A 6 34.29 21.34 36.18
N ILE A 7 33.07 21.84 36.03
CA ILE A 7 32.54 22.72 34.94
C ILE A 7 33.29 24.05 34.92
N PRO A 8 33.31 24.80 33.79
CA PRO A 8 32.81 26.17 33.89
C PRO A 8 31.78 26.58 32.88
N SER A 9 30.81 27.30 33.40
CA SER A 9 29.79 28.12 32.77
C SER A 9 30.41 29.38 32.13
N GLY A 10 29.89 29.76 30.95
CA GLY A 10 30.20 31.04 30.31
C GLY A 10 28.97 31.67 29.71
N HIS A 11 28.38 32.60 30.44
CA HIS A 11 27.37 33.55 29.98
C HIS A 11 28.03 34.63 29.12
N SER A 12 27.38 35.05 28.02
CA SER A 12 27.51 36.42 27.51
C SER A 12 26.24 36.85 26.79
N LYS A 13 25.74 37.97 27.27
CA LYS A 13 24.57 38.70 26.81
C LYS A 13 24.93 39.71 25.70
N PRO A 14 23.93 40.47 25.17
CA PRO A 14 23.86 40.99 23.81
C PRO A 14 24.38 42.40 23.66
N SER A 15 24.65 42.85 22.47
CA SER A 15 24.92 44.27 22.16
C SER A 15 23.88 44.85 21.21
N THR A 16 23.41 45.93 21.71
CA THR A 16 22.38 46.89 21.33
C THR A 16 22.94 47.96 20.35
N ILE A 17 22.10 48.44 19.43
CA ILE A 17 21.93 49.81 18.89
C ILE A 17 23.04 50.40 18.01
N CYS A 18 22.61 50.86 16.84
CA CYS A 18 22.96 52.22 16.36
C CYS A 18 21.88 52.76 15.43
N ASP A 19 21.08 53.65 16.02
CA ASP A 19 20.30 54.68 15.27
C ASP A 19 21.26 55.65 14.56
N ARG A 20 20.90 56.09 13.42
CA ARG A 20 21.33 57.39 12.87
C ARG A 20 20.22 57.98 12.02
N GLU A 21 19.48 58.90 12.63
CA GLU A 21 18.80 60.00 11.94
C GLU A 21 19.83 60.95 11.32
N VAL A 22 19.59 61.48 10.15
CA VAL A 22 19.92 62.85 9.73
C VAL A 22 19.00 63.30 8.57
N ALA A 23 18.12 64.19 8.94
CA ALA A 23 17.85 65.52 8.38
C ALA A 23 17.32 65.68 6.93
N ALA A 24 16.21 66.43 6.93
CA ALA A 24 15.39 66.96 5.83
C ALA A 24 16.06 68.16 5.12
N SER A 25 15.74 68.40 3.84
CA SER A 25 14.88 69.50 3.32
C SER A 25 15.33 69.98 1.89
N PRO A 26 14.64 70.88 1.26
CA PRO A 26 13.57 70.63 0.31
C PRO A 26 13.87 71.27 -1.10
N HIS A 27 13.14 70.96 -2.11
CA HIS A 27 12.59 71.89 -3.14
C HIS A 27 11.99 71.22 -4.37
N ALA A 28 10.70 71.49 -4.53
CA ALA A 28 9.99 71.96 -5.75
C ALA A 28 10.05 71.11 -7.01
N GLY A 29 8.86 70.72 -7.46
CA GLY A 29 8.57 70.38 -8.85
C GLY A 29 7.24 69.59 -8.95
N LEU A 30 6.15 70.36 -9.13
CA LEU A 30 4.85 69.83 -9.52
C LEU A 30 4.95 69.17 -10.89
N ASP A 31 4.59 67.91 -10.98
CA ASP A 31 3.96 67.41 -12.18
C ASP A 31 2.94 66.32 -11.82
N ARG A 32 1.66 66.68 -12.05
CA ARG A 32 0.50 65.82 -11.88
C ARG A 32 0.43 64.92 -13.09
N ARG A 33 0.88 63.68 -12.95
CA ARG A 33 0.40 62.59 -13.80
C ARG A 33 -0.20 61.51 -12.87
N ALA A 34 -1.50 61.32 -13.04
CA ALA A 34 -2.24 60.26 -12.41
C ALA A 34 -1.56 58.92 -12.75
N ALA A 35 -0.94 58.31 -11.74
CA ALA A 35 -0.54 56.93 -11.82
C ALA A 35 -1.79 56.12 -11.45
N GLU A 36 -2.40 55.56 -12.47
CA GLU A 36 -3.37 54.49 -12.32
C GLU A 36 -2.70 53.35 -11.53
N CYS A 37 -3.17 53.16 -10.30
CA CYS A 37 -2.81 52.01 -9.52
C CYS A 37 -3.54 50.80 -10.11
N THR A 38 -2.96 50.20 -11.11
CA THR A 38 -3.33 48.86 -11.54
C THR A 38 -2.91 47.92 -10.41
N THR A 39 -3.88 47.56 -9.60
CA THR A 39 -3.83 46.38 -8.77
C THR A 39 -3.64 45.15 -9.67
N GLY A 40 -2.41 44.92 -10.03
CA GLY A 40 -1.99 43.63 -10.59
C GLY A 40 -2.16 42.58 -9.52
N THR A 41 -3.31 41.91 -9.51
CA THR A 41 -3.40 40.58 -8.96
C THR A 41 -2.31 39.78 -9.64
N ALA A 42 -1.22 39.54 -8.93
CA ALA A 42 -0.28 38.52 -9.30
C ALA A 42 -1.05 37.21 -9.22
N GLU A 43 -1.74 36.82 -10.29
CA GLU A 43 -2.10 35.47 -10.54
C GLU A 43 -0.78 34.70 -10.45
N LEU A 44 -0.60 33.99 -9.36
CA LEU A 44 0.36 32.90 -9.27
C LEU A 44 0.02 31.97 -10.44
N GLN A 45 0.67 32.18 -11.57
CA GLN A 45 0.77 31.18 -12.62
C GLN A 45 1.46 29.99 -11.93
N VAL A 46 0.66 29.11 -11.36
CA VAL A 46 1.09 27.75 -11.08
C VAL A 46 1.50 27.22 -12.44
N SER A 47 2.79 27.28 -12.71
CA SER A 47 3.39 26.61 -13.84
C SER A 47 2.93 25.18 -13.75
N ALA A 48 2.05 24.78 -14.66
CA ALA A 48 1.52 23.41 -14.69
C ALA A 48 2.66 22.50 -15.13
N GLU A 49 3.56 22.20 -14.21
CA GLU A 49 4.63 21.24 -14.41
C GLU A 49 4.02 19.95 -14.93
N ARG A 50 4.57 19.44 -16.01
CA ARG A 50 4.10 18.20 -16.60
C ARG A 50 4.33 17.04 -15.60
N PRO A 51 3.45 16.03 -15.55
CA PRO A 51 3.58 14.93 -14.59
C PRO A 51 4.97 14.28 -14.56
N ARG A 52 5.68 14.22 -15.68
CA ARG A 52 7.07 13.71 -15.74
C ARG A 52 8.07 14.63 -15.06
N GLU A 53 7.90 15.92 -15.16
CA GLU A 53 8.76 16.92 -14.50
C GLU A 53 8.53 16.86 -12.99
N ARG A 54 7.27 16.79 -12.57
CA ARG A 54 6.91 16.59 -11.16
C ARG A 54 7.43 15.27 -10.59
N LEU A 55 7.38 14.18 -11.37
CA LEU A 55 7.97 12.90 -10.99
C LEU A 55 9.47 13.04 -10.74
N ALA A 56 10.19 13.73 -11.63
CA ALA A 56 11.64 13.90 -11.53
C ALA A 56 12.06 14.77 -10.32
N ILE A 57 11.27 15.79 -9.98
CA ILE A 57 11.59 16.75 -8.92
C ILE A 57 11.10 16.24 -7.55
N HIS A 58 9.88 15.71 -7.48
CA HIS A 58 9.18 15.43 -6.22
C HIS A 58 9.00 13.94 -5.94
N GLY A 59 9.35 13.06 -6.88
CA GLY A 59 9.16 11.61 -6.77
C GLY A 59 7.71 11.16 -7.01
N ALA A 60 7.51 9.85 -7.09
CA ALA A 60 6.22 9.24 -7.45
C ALA A 60 5.12 9.50 -6.40
N ALA A 61 5.48 9.63 -5.14
CA ALA A 61 4.52 9.86 -4.05
C ALA A 61 3.79 11.22 -4.13
N ALA A 62 4.34 12.18 -4.88
CA ALA A 62 3.75 13.49 -5.07
C ALA A 62 2.73 13.55 -6.22
N LEU A 63 2.60 12.48 -7.01
CA LEU A 63 1.71 12.39 -8.15
C LEU A 63 0.38 11.72 -7.76
N SER A 64 -0.71 12.22 -8.33
CA SER A 64 -2.00 11.55 -8.28
C SER A 64 -1.98 10.24 -9.08
N VAL A 65 -2.93 9.35 -8.83
CA VAL A 65 -3.09 8.09 -9.59
C VAL A 65 -3.20 8.35 -11.10
N VAL A 66 -3.97 9.37 -11.49
CA VAL A 66 -4.16 9.75 -12.91
C VAL A 66 -2.83 10.19 -13.54
N GLU A 67 -2.04 10.98 -12.81
CA GLU A 67 -0.73 11.43 -13.29
C GLU A 67 0.27 10.26 -13.40
N LEU A 68 0.25 9.32 -12.44
CA LEU A 68 1.10 8.12 -12.50
C LEU A 68 0.77 7.27 -13.72
N ILE A 69 -0.51 7.03 -14.01
CA ILE A 69 -0.95 6.32 -15.22
C ILE A 69 -0.57 7.12 -16.47
N GLY A 70 -0.76 8.44 -16.45
CA GLY A 70 -0.37 9.31 -17.55
C GLY A 70 1.13 9.26 -17.84
N VAL A 71 1.98 9.20 -16.82
CA VAL A 71 3.44 9.02 -16.97
C VAL A 71 3.76 7.65 -17.55
N LEU A 72 3.11 6.60 -17.09
CA LEU A 72 3.27 5.22 -17.57
C LEU A 72 2.95 5.10 -19.07
N TRP A 73 1.86 5.73 -19.52
CA TRP A 73 1.42 5.71 -20.92
C TRP A 73 2.21 6.65 -21.84
N GLY A 74 2.93 7.57 -21.28
CA GLY A 74 3.85 8.42 -22.03
C GLY A 74 3.19 9.59 -22.75
N SER A 75 3.38 9.68 -24.06
CA SER A 75 2.80 10.77 -24.88
C SER A 75 1.33 10.50 -25.20
N GLY A 76 0.55 11.57 -25.37
CA GLY A 76 -0.83 11.48 -25.89
C GLY A 76 -0.91 10.86 -27.28
N ILE A 77 -2.09 10.42 -27.66
CA ILE A 77 -2.42 9.96 -29.02
C ILE A 77 -3.38 11.01 -29.60
N HIS A 78 -3.21 11.37 -30.88
CA HIS A 78 -4.05 12.30 -31.64
C HIS A 78 -5.25 12.91 -30.90
N GLY A 79 -5.05 14.09 -30.28
CA GLY A 79 -6.12 14.88 -29.65
C GLY A 79 -6.46 14.53 -28.19
N THR A 80 -5.92 13.44 -27.63
CA THR A 80 -6.17 13.05 -26.22
C THR A 80 -4.85 12.95 -25.47
N SER A 81 -4.67 13.70 -24.37
CA SER A 81 -3.48 13.55 -23.55
C SER A 81 -3.48 12.19 -22.82
N ALA A 82 -2.30 11.72 -22.43
CA ALA A 82 -2.20 10.49 -21.63
C ALA A 82 -2.90 10.65 -20.27
N VAL A 83 -2.92 11.84 -19.71
CA VAL A 83 -3.58 12.17 -18.44
C VAL A 83 -5.11 12.14 -18.60
N ASP A 84 -5.64 12.69 -19.71
CA ASP A 84 -7.08 12.65 -19.97
C ASP A 84 -7.57 11.21 -20.18
N ALA A 85 -6.84 10.41 -20.96
CA ALA A 85 -7.15 8.99 -21.13
C ALA A 85 -7.08 8.21 -19.80
N ALA A 86 -6.11 8.53 -18.93
CA ALA A 86 -5.99 7.94 -17.60
C ALA A 86 -7.16 8.32 -16.69
N SER A 87 -7.59 9.60 -16.75
CA SER A 87 -8.75 10.09 -16.01
C SER A 87 -10.03 9.37 -16.44
N ASP A 88 -10.22 9.21 -17.76
CA ASP A 88 -11.38 8.52 -18.32
C ASP A 88 -11.39 7.03 -17.95
N ALA A 89 -10.23 6.38 -17.98
CA ALA A 89 -10.08 4.99 -17.56
C ALA A 89 -10.44 4.82 -16.08
N LEU A 90 -9.88 5.65 -15.21
CA LEU A 90 -10.15 5.60 -13.77
C LEU A 90 -11.62 5.87 -13.45
N ARG A 91 -12.23 6.87 -14.10
CA ARG A 91 -13.65 7.19 -13.93
C ARG A 91 -14.57 6.04 -14.38
N ARG A 92 -14.23 5.39 -15.49
CA ARG A 92 -15.05 4.28 -16.04
C ARG A 92 -15.02 3.04 -15.17
N HIS A 93 -13.93 2.78 -14.50
CA HIS A 93 -13.73 1.65 -13.59
C HIS A 93 -13.89 2.05 -12.10
N GLU A 94 -14.35 3.28 -11.81
CA GLU A 94 -14.72 3.83 -10.50
C GLU A 94 -13.58 3.91 -9.48
N SER A 95 -12.57 3.06 -9.58
CA SER A 95 -11.46 3.01 -8.64
C SER A 95 -10.19 2.44 -9.27
N LEU A 96 -9.05 2.63 -8.60
CA LEU A 96 -7.79 1.98 -8.99
C LEU A 96 -7.91 0.44 -8.93
N VAL A 97 -8.69 -0.07 -7.99
CA VAL A 97 -8.94 -1.51 -7.84
C VAL A 97 -9.80 -2.01 -8.99
N GLY A 98 -10.88 -1.30 -9.35
CA GLY A 98 -11.70 -1.62 -10.51
C GLY A 98 -10.87 -1.61 -11.80
N LEU A 99 -10.00 -0.62 -11.94
CA LEU A 99 -9.09 -0.54 -13.08
C LEU A 99 -8.08 -1.69 -13.12
N ALA A 100 -7.59 -2.15 -11.97
CA ALA A 100 -6.66 -3.27 -11.87
C ALA A 100 -7.31 -4.64 -12.18
N ARG A 101 -8.64 -4.73 -12.07
CA ARG A 101 -9.44 -5.92 -12.42
C ARG A 101 -9.90 -5.94 -13.86
N ALA A 102 -9.85 -4.79 -14.54
CA ALA A 102 -10.33 -4.67 -15.90
C ALA A 102 -9.53 -5.58 -16.85
N THR A 103 -10.26 -6.28 -17.71
CA THR A 103 -9.66 -7.08 -18.78
C THR A 103 -9.04 -6.17 -19.85
N GLY A 104 -8.11 -6.72 -20.64
CA GLY A 104 -7.51 -5.97 -21.75
C GLY A 104 -8.57 -5.37 -22.69
N THR A 105 -9.61 -6.14 -22.99
CA THR A 105 -10.72 -5.70 -23.87
C THR A 105 -11.52 -4.55 -23.25
N GLU A 106 -11.77 -4.57 -21.95
CA GLU A 106 -12.46 -3.48 -21.25
C GLU A 106 -11.60 -2.21 -21.20
N LEU A 107 -10.30 -2.35 -21.02
CA LEU A 107 -9.37 -1.22 -21.09
C LEU A 107 -9.31 -0.61 -22.49
N GLU A 108 -9.26 -1.43 -23.53
CA GLU A 108 -9.24 -0.98 -24.94
C GLU A 108 -10.52 -0.26 -25.35
N ALA A 109 -11.64 -0.50 -24.65
CA ALA A 109 -12.89 0.24 -24.87
C ALA A 109 -12.85 1.69 -24.36
N VAL A 110 -11.79 2.09 -23.63
CA VAL A 110 -11.59 3.47 -23.18
C VAL A 110 -10.98 4.31 -24.33
N PRO A 111 -11.55 5.47 -24.68
CA PRO A 111 -10.98 6.33 -25.70
C PRO A 111 -9.51 6.68 -25.41
N GLY A 112 -8.66 6.47 -26.39
CA GLY A 112 -7.22 6.73 -26.25
C GLY A 112 -6.42 5.61 -25.54
N VAL A 113 -7.05 4.49 -25.19
CA VAL A 113 -6.38 3.30 -24.69
C VAL A 113 -6.40 2.21 -25.75
N GLY A 114 -5.28 2.04 -26.43
CA GLY A 114 -5.09 0.92 -27.36
C GLY A 114 -4.42 -0.28 -26.68
N PRO A 115 -4.21 -1.39 -27.43
CA PRO A 115 -3.64 -2.63 -26.88
C PRO A 115 -2.33 -2.44 -26.11
N ALA A 116 -1.45 -1.54 -26.60
CA ALA A 116 -0.18 -1.26 -25.95
C ALA A 116 -0.35 -0.63 -24.57
N ARG A 117 -1.26 0.34 -24.40
CA ARG A 117 -1.54 0.99 -23.12
C ARG A 117 -2.26 0.07 -22.16
N ALA A 118 -3.21 -0.73 -22.65
CA ALA A 118 -3.87 -1.77 -21.88
C ALA A 118 -2.84 -2.77 -21.32
N ALA A 119 -1.93 -3.26 -22.17
CA ALA A 119 -0.87 -4.16 -21.76
C ALA A 119 0.11 -3.51 -20.73
N GLN A 120 0.51 -2.26 -20.96
CA GLN A 120 1.38 -1.53 -20.01
C GLN A 120 0.75 -1.44 -18.63
N LEU A 121 -0.54 -1.13 -18.56
CA LEU A 121 -1.25 -1.02 -17.27
C LEU A 121 -1.37 -2.37 -16.59
N ALA A 122 -1.77 -3.42 -17.32
CA ALA A 122 -1.84 -4.78 -16.79
C ALA A 122 -0.48 -5.27 -16.25
N VAL A 123 0.61 -5.00 -17.00
CA VAL A 123 1.98 -5.32 -16.55
C VAL A 123 2.37 -4.53 -15.30
N ALA A 124 2.01 -3.24 -15.23
CA ALA A 124 2.32 -2.42 -14.06
C ALA A 124 1.63 -2.93 -12.79
N PHE A 125 0.35 -3.30 -12.87
CA PHE A 125 -0.37 -3.92 -11.76
C PHE A 125 0.22 -5.27 -11.36
N GLU A 126 0.56 -6.11 -12.33
CA GLU A 126 1.18 -7.41 -12.07
C GLU A 126 2.57 -7.26 -11.42
N LEU A 127 3.40 -6.32 -11.88
CA LEU A 127 4.69 -6.03 -11.25
C LEU A 127 4.50 -5.52 -9.82
N GLY A 128 3.55 -4.63 -9.59
CA GLY A 128 3.20 -4.17 -8.24
C GLY A 128 2.78 -5.32 -7.33
N ARG A 129 1.92 -6.22 -7.82
CA ARG A 129 1.48 -7.41 -7.10
C ARG A 129 2.67 -8.34 -6.78
N ARG A 130 3.59 -8.56 -7.73
CA ARG A 130 4.80 -9.36 -7.49
C ARG A 130 5.75 -8.70 -6.51
N VAL A 131 5.97 -7.40 -6.60
CA VAL A 131 6.79 -6.68 -5.62
C VAL A 131 6.26 -6.88 -4.21
N VAL A 132 4.94 -6.79 -4.00
CA VAL A 132 4.35 -7.02 -2.68
C VAL A 132 4.45 -8.50 -2.28
N ALA A 133 4.33 -9.43 -3.23
CA ALA A 133 4.48 -10.87 -2.98
C ALA A 133 5.94 -11.27 -2.70
N ASP A 134 6.88 -10.69 -3.47
CA ASP A 134 8.33 -10.92 -3.35
C ASP A 134 8.99 -9.96 -2.36
N TRP A 135 8.23 -8.94 -1.87
CA TRP A 135 8.75 -8.05 -0.85
C TRP A 135 9.38 -8.94 0.21
N PRO A 136 10.74 -8.92 0.33
CA PRO A 136 11.38 -9.80 1.28
C PRO A 136 10.62 -9.57 2.54
N ALA A 137 10.13 -10.64 3.15
CA ALA A 137 9.45 -10.56 4.42
C ALA A 137 10.39 -9.76 5.32
N SER A 138 10.31 -8.44 5.21
CA SER A 138 11.00 -7.55 6.11
C SER A 138 10.50 -8.03 7.44
N ARG A 139 11.34 -8.82 8.12
CA ARG A 139 11.05 -9.62 9.30
C ARG A 139 10.03 -8.90 10.18
N TRP A 140 8.79 -8.89 9.73
CA TRP A 140 7.71 -8.28 10.47
C TRP A 140 7.22 -9.27 11.50
N THR A 141 6.89 -8.75 12.63
CA THR A 141 6.42 -9.56 13.75
C THR A 141 4.91 -9.50 13.78
N VAL A 142 4.27 -10.64 13.87
CA VAL A 142 2.83 -10.75 14.07
C VAL A 142 2.56 -10.65 15.57
N ARG A 143 1.84 -9.63 16.00
CA ARG A 143 1.42 -9.42 17.38
C ARG A 143 -0.09 -9.60 17.53
N SER A 144 -0.81 -9.40 16.43
CA SER A 144 -2.26 -9.49 16.36
C SER A 144 -2.70 -9.95 14.97
N PRO A 145 -3.93 -10.44 14.80
CA PRO A 145 -4.51 -10.74 13.49
C PRO A 145 -4.50 -9.55 12.54
N ARG A 146 -4.59 -8.34 13.11
CA ARG A 146 -4.57 -7.10 12.35
C ARG A 146 -3.27 -6.90 11.57
N ASP A 147 -2.12 -7.27 12.15
CA ASP A 147 -0.82 -7.15 11.47
C ASP A 147 -0.77 -7.98 10.19
N VAL A 148 -1.46 -9.13 10.17
CA VAL A 148 -1.60 -10.00 9.00
C VAL A 148 -2.64 -9.43 8.04
N GLY A 149 -3.81 -9.01 8.56
CA GLY A 149 -4.90 -8.45 7.77
C GLY A 149 -4.48 -7.21 6.99
N GLU A 150 -3.88 -6.22 7.62
CA GLU A 150 -3.42 -4.97 6.97
C GLU A 150 -2.44 -5.24 5.80
N ARG A 151 -1.70 -6.34 5.84
CA ARG A 151 -0.75 -6.71 4.78
C ARG A 151 -1.38 -7.58 3.70
N LEU A 152 -2.29 -8.47 4.05
CA LEU A 152 -2.81 -9.45 3.11
C LEU A 152 -4.14 -9.04 2.49
N VAL A 153 -4.94 -8.19 3.13
CA VAL A 153 -6.16 -7.62 2.51
C VAL A 153 -5.87 -6.95 1.16
N PRO A 154 -4.88 -6.05 1.04
CA PRO A 154 -4.57 -5.45 -0.26
C PRO A 154 -4.12 -6.45 -1.33
N LEU A 155 -3.59 -7.62 -0.91
CA LEU A 155 -3.07 -8.64 -1.81
C LEU A 155 -4.09 -9.69 -2.20
N MET A 156 -5.08 -9.93 -1.35
CA MET A 156 -5.99 -11.07 -1.48
C MET A 156 -7.46 -10.66 -1.56
N GLY A 157 -7.86 -9.54 -0.96
CA GLY A 157 -9.25 -9.14 -0.82
C GLY A 157 -10.00 -8.98 -2.14
N TYR A 158 -9.28 -8.75 -3.21
CA TYR A 158 -9.86 -8.48 -4.53
C TYR A 158 -9.50 -9.53 -5.59
N LEU A 159 -8.97 -10.67 -5.18
CA LEU A 159 -8.72 -11.76 -6.12
C LEU A 159 -10.06 -12.37 -6.59
N GLU A 160 -10.16 -12.62 -7.89
CA GLU A 160 -11.35 -13.23 -8.50
C GLU A 160 -11.49 -14.72 -8.20
N ARG A 161 -10.40 -15.35 -7.79
CA ARG A 161 -10.35 -16.77 -7.43
C ARG A 161 -9.93 -16.89 -5.98
N GLU A 162 -10.41 -17.95 -5.35
CA GLU A 162 -9.97 -18.29 -4.00
C GLU A 162 -8.48 -18.68 -4.00
N GLU A 163 -7.73 -18.12 -3.10
CA GLU A 163 -6.36 -18.50 -2.80
C GLU A 163 -6.24 -18.83 -1.32
N LEU A 164 -5.52 -19.90 -1.02
CA LEU A 164 -5.11 -20.22 0.34
C LEU A 164 -3.62 -19.97 0.50
N ARG A 165 -3.27 -19.11 1.43
CA ARG A 165 -1.89 -18.78 1.76
C ARG A 165 -1.57 -19.16 3.20
N VAL A 166 -0.28 -19.43 3.44
CA VAL A 166 0.26 -19.75 4.75
C VAL A 166 1.34 -18.75 5.11
N VAL A 167 1.17 -18.09 6.26
CA VAL A 167 2.19 -17.22 6.86
C VAL A 167 2.99 -18.08 7.85
N LEU A 168 4.26 -18.32 7.58
CA LEU A 168 5.15 -19.13 8.42
C LEU A 168 5.90 -18.25 9.42
N LEU A 169 5.95 -18.66 10.67
CA LEU A 169 6.46 -17.86 11.78
C LEU A 169 7.51 -18.63 12.58
N ASN A 170 8.49 -17.90 13.11
CA ASN A 170 9.41 -18.45 14.10
C ASN A 170 8.86 -18.29 15.54
N THR A 171 9.60 -18.76 16.54
CA THR A 171 9.26 -18.69 17.96
C THR A 171 9.05 -17.27 18.52
N ARG A 172 9.45 -16.23 17.78
CA ARG A 172 9.24 -14.83 18.13
C ARG A 172 8.11 -14.19 17.30
N ASN A 173 7.30 -15.00 16.63
CA ASN A 173 6.26 -14.58 15.71
C ASN A 173 6.78 -13.66 14.58
N VAL A 174 8.06 -13.77 14.24
CA VAL A 174 8.61 -13.10 13.07
C VAL A 174 8.30 -13.93 11.83
N VAL A 175 7.76 -13.30 10.80
CA VAL A 175 7.41 -13.97 9.55
C VAL A 175 8.68 -14.42 8.83
N LEU A 176 8.73 -15.72 8.58
CA LEU A 176 9.78 -16.37 7.81
C LEU A 176 9.49 -16.35 6.31
N ARG A 177 8.22 -16.64 5.97
CA ARG A 177 7.75 -16.71 4.58
C ARG A 177 6.24 -16.62 4.49
N LEU A 178 5.75 -16.10 3.38
CA LEU A 178 4.37 -16.20 2.90
C LEU A 178 4.37 -17.17 1.71
N VAL A 179 3.53 -18.20 1.76
CA VAL A 179 3.45 -19.26 0.73
C VAL A 179 2.02 -19.34 0.22
N THR A 180 1.81 -19.29 -1.09
CA THR A 180 0.54 -19.67 -1.69
C THR A 180 0.50 -21.17 -1.84
N VAL A 181 -0.45 -21.81 -1.16
CA VAL A 181 -0.60 -23.28 -1.15
C VAL A 181 -1.60 -23.73 -2.19
N TYR A 182 -2.65 -22.95 -2.40
CA TYR A 182 -3.73 -23.30 -3.31
C TYR A 182 -4.27 -22.07 -4.04
N GLN A 183 -4.70 -22.27 -5.30
CA GLN A 183 -5.37 -21.29 -6.15
C GLN A 183 -6.49 -21.98 -6.92
N GLY A 184 -7.72 -21.47 -6.81
CA GLY A 184 -8.89 -22.02 -7.51
C GLY A 184 -10.12 -22.05 -6.61
N ASN A 185 -11.12 -22.86 -6.91
CA ASN A 185 -12.26 -23.05 -6.02
C ASN A 185 -11.83 -23.92 -4.83
N VAL A 186 -11.72 -23.32 -3.66
CA VAL A 186 -11.33 -24.02 -2.42
C VAL A 186 -12.53 -24.88 -1.96
N SER A 187 -12.59 -26.13 -2.40
CA SER A 187 -13.26 -27.12 -1.58
C SER A 187 -12.22 -27.77 -0.69
N SER A 188 -12.47 -27.87 0.61
CA SER A 188 -11.55 -28.49 1.57
C SER A 188 -11.13 -29.91 1.18
N SER A 189 -11.89 -30.59 0.32
CA SER A 189 -11.56 -31.89 -0.24
C SER A 189 -10.34 -31.87 -1.18
N LEU A 190 -9.91 -30.71 -1.64
CA LEU A 190 -8.77 -30.54 -2.55
C LEU A 190 -7.50 -30.08 -1.83
N VAL A 191 -7.61 -29.45 -0.66
CA VAL A 191 -6.44 -28.97 0.09
C VAL A 191 -5.86 -30.09 0.93
N ARG A 192 -4.67 -30.55 0.57
CA ARG A 192 -3.97 -31.57 1.37
C ARG A 192 -3.29 -30.90 2.55
N ILE A 193 -3.60 -31.36 3.77
CA ILE A 193 -2.98 -30.85 5.01
C ILE A 193 -1.45 -30.87 4.95
N ALA A 194 -0.86 -31.91 4.33
CA ALA A 194 0.58 -31.99 4.16
C ALA A 194 1.18 -30.80 3.40
N GLU A 195 0.43 -30.15 2.49
CA GLU A 195 0.91 -29.00 1.75
C GLU A 195 0.94 -27.74 2.59
N LEU A 196 0.04 -27.60 3.56
CA LEU A 196 0.05 -26.49 4.52
C LEU A 196 1.33 -26.48 5.36
N PHE A 197 1.81 -27.67 5.73
CA PHE A 197 2.94 -27.83 6.63
C PHE A 197 4.27 -28.10 5.92
N ARG A 198 4.28 -28.39 4.62
CA ARG A 198 5.49 -28.72 3.87
C ARG A 198 6.62 -27.69 4.05
N ASP A 199 6.33 -26.44 3.80
CA ASP A 199 7.34 -25.39 3.94
C ASP A 199 7.58 -24.99 5.39
N ALA A 200 6.61 -25.16 6.28
CA ALA A 200 6.78 -24.97 7.71
C ALA A 200 7.84 -25.94 8.27
N VAL A 201 7.75 -27.22 7.92
CA VAL A 201 8.74 -28.23 8.30
C VAL A 201 10.13 -27.92 7.73
N ARG A 202 10.20 -27.56 6.43
CA ARG A 202 11.47 -27.24 5.76
C ARG A 202 12.19 -26.04 6.36
N LEU A 203 11.44 -25.05 6.87
CA LEU A 203 11.97 -23.79 7.40
C LEU A 203 12.07 -23.80 8.93
N ASN A 204 11.79 -24.93 9.59
CA ASN A 204 11.70 -25.02 11.05
C ASN A 204 10.82 -23.91 11.64
N ALA A 205 9.67 -23.67 11.02
CA ALA A 205 8.69 -22.73 11.54
C ALA A 205 8.08 -23.31 12.84
N SER A 206 7.91 -22.45 13.86
CA SER A 206 7.27 -22.82 15.12
C SER A 206 5.75 -22.65 15.07
N GLY A 207 5.27 -21.86 14.12
CA GLY A 207 3.85 -21.63 13.93
C GLY A 207 3.51 -21.16 12.52
N LEU A 208 2.23 -21.22 12.22
CA LEU A 208 1.69 -20.74 10.97
C LEU A 208 0.32 -20.07 11.15
N ILE A 209 -0.05 -19.24 10.22
CA ILE A 209 -1.38 -18.64 10.11
C ILE A 209 -1.90 -18.95 8.72
N LEU A 210 -3.13 -19.45 8.65
CA LEU A 210 -3.84 -19.64 7.39
C LEU A 210 -4.52 -18.33 7.00
N VAL A 211 -4.48 -18.02 5.73
CA VAL A 211 -5.21 -16.87 5.16
C VAL A 211 -5.80 -17.27 3.82
N HIS A 212 -7.10 -17.16 3.67
CA HIS A 212 -7.73 -17.33 2.37
C HIS A 212 -8.70 -16.20 2.08
N ASN A 213 -8.98 -15.97 0.80
CA ASN A 213 -9.91 -14.95 0.38
C ASN A 213 -11.22 -15.54 -0.13
N HIS A 214 -12.31 -14.80 0.11
CA HIS A 214 -13.61 -15.05 -0.49
C HIS A 214 -13.90 -14.03 -1.60
N PRO A 215 -13.92 -14.44 -2.87
CA PRO A 215 -14.28 -13.55 -3.99
C PRO A 215 -15.71 -13.01 -3.90
N SER A 216 -16.59 -13.67 -3.14
CA SER A 216 -17.95 -13.23 -2.89
C SER A 216 -18.07 -11.91 -2.13
N GLY A 217 -16.99 -11.47 -1.44
CA GLY A 217 -17.01 -10.29 -0.59
C GLY A 217 -17.50 -10.56 0.85
N ASP A 218 -17.92 -11.79 1.18
CA ASP A 218 -18.39 -12.17 2.52
C ASP A 218 -17.27 -12.88 3.30
N THR A 219 -16.94 -12.36 4.49
CA THR A 219 -15.93 -12.94 5.40
C THR A 219 -16.49 -14.03 6.32
N THR A 220 -17.75 -14.45 6.14
CA THR A 220 -18.34 -15.52 6.95
C THR A 220 -17.68 -16.86 6.63
N PRO A 221 -17.15 -17.57 7.64
CA PRO A 221 -16.51 -18.85 7.41
C PRO A 221 -17.50 -19.91 6.90
N SER A 222 -17.11 -20.63 5.88
CA SER A 222 -17.85 -21.77 5.36
C SER A 222 -17.64 -23.02 6.23
N PRO A 223 -18.50 -24.05 6.13
CA PRO A 223 -18.26 -25.35 6.78
C PRO A 223 -16.90 -25.98 6.39
N ASP A 224 -16.45 -25.74 5.16
CA ASP A 224 -15.18 -26.23 4.65
C ASP A 224 -14.00 -25.54 5.31
N ASP A 225 -14.09 -24.22 5.59
CA ASP A 225 -13.07 -23.48 6.31
C ASP A 225 -12.91 -23.96 7.75
N LEU A 226 -14.04 -24.24 8.39
CA LEU A 226 -14.04 -24.77 9.75
C LEU A 226 -13.41 -26.16 9.82
N ARG A 227 -13.72 -27.03 8.85
CA ARG A 227 -13.13 -28.36 8.74
C ARG A 227 -11.63 -28.28 8.48
N LEU A 228 -11.19 -27.49 7.52
CA LEU A 228 -9.78 -27.25 7.23
C LEU A 228 -9.03 -26.74 8.47
N THR A 229 -9.62 -25.79 9.20
CA THR A 229 -9.04 -25.26 10.43
C THR A 229 -8.86 -26.36 11.50
N ALA A 230 -9.89 -27.18 11.71
CA ALA A 230 -9.84 -28.27 12.68
C ALA A 230 -8.78 -29.33 12.31
N GLU A 231 -8.70 -29.70 11.03
CA GLU A 231 -7.68 -30.64 10.54
C GLU A 231 -6.27 -30.06 10.66
N ALA A 232 -6.09 -28.77 10.34
CA ALA A 232 -4.81 -28.09 10.47
C ALA A 232 -4.38 -27.96 11.95
N LEU A 233 -5.30 -27.70 12.88
CA LEU A 233 -5.03 -27.70 14.31
C LEU A 233 -4.56 -29.07 14.79
N ALA A 234 -5.23 -30.14 14.37
CA ALA A 234 -4.86 -31.50 14.73
C ALA A 234 -3.46 -31.87 14.18
N ALA A 235 -3.20 -31.56 12.92
CA ALA A 235 -1.89 -31.80 12.31
C ALA A 235 -0.78 -30.97 12.95
N GLY A 236 -1.04 -29.71 13.26
CA GLY A 236 -0.09 -28.81 13.91
C GLY A 236 0.36 -29.33 15.28
N ARG A 237 -0.57 -29.89 16.07
CA ARG A 237 -0.24 -30.54 17.35
C ARG A 237 0.68 -31.76 17.18
N LEU A 238 0.48 -32.57 16.13
CA LEU A 238 1.32 -33.72 15.84
C LEU A 238 2.72 -33.34 15.36
N LEU A 239 2.84 -32.21 14.65
CA LEU A 239 4.09 -31.74 14.07
C LEU A 239 4.86 -30.76 14.98
N ASP A 240 4.30 -30.40 16.13
CA ASP A 240 4.82 -29.33 17.01
C ASP A 240 4.96 -27.98 16.29
N ILE A 241 4.03 -27.70 15.36
CA ILE A 241 3.92 -26.46 14.61
C ILE A 241 2.54 -25.87 14.87
N GLN A 242 2.45 -24.80 15.62
CA GLN A 242 1.16 -24.25 16.06
C GLN A 242 0.41 -23.57 14.90
N LEU A 243 -0.85 -23.91 14.69
CA LEU A 243 -1.76 -23.05 13.95
C LEU A 243 -2.21 -21.91 14.88
N LEU A 244 -1.69 -20.70 14.62
CA LEU A 244 -1.95 -19.54 15.47
C LEU A 244 -3.28 -18.88 15.18
N ASP A 245 -3.69 -18.83 13.91
CA ASP A 245 -4.96 -18.25 13.49
C ASP A 245 -5.36 -18.74 12.08
N HIS A 246 -6.60 -18.47 11.70
CA HIS A 246 -7.10 -18.59 10.35
C HIS A 246 -7.89 -17.31 10.00
N LEU A 247 -7.40 -16.57 9.02
CA LEU A 247 -8.02 -15.32 8.55
C LEU A 247 -8.77 -15.56 7.25
N ILE A 248 -9.97 -15.03 7.18
CA ILE A 248 -10.76 -14.96 5.95
C ILE A 248 -10.76 -13.51 5.50
N VAL A 249 -10.33 -13.28 4.27
CA VAL A 249 -10.18 -11.96 3.66
C VAL A 249 -11.24 -11.78 2.57
N ALA A 250 -11.94 -10.65 2.56
CA ALA A 250 -12.90 -10.33 1.50
C ALA A 250 -13.01 -8.82 1.33
N GLY A 251 -12.90 -8.34 0.11
CA GLY A 251 -12.90 -6.90 -0.17
C GLY A 251 -11.85 -6.15 0.66
N ASP A 252 -12.29 -5.17 1.43
CA ASP A 252 -11.43 -4.31 2.27
C ASP A 252 -11.26 -4.85 3.69
N GLY A 253 -11.84 -6.01 4.02
CA GLY A 253 -11.92 -6.52 5.38
C GLY A 253 -11.36 -7.93 5.55
N PHE A 254 -11.25 -8.31 6.81
CA PHE A 254 -10.90 -9.68 7.20
C PHE A 254 -11.57 -10.07 8.51
N VAL A 255 -11.61 -11.36 8.75
CA VAL A 255 -12.07 -11.97 10.00
C VAL A 255 -11.01 -12.94 10.49
N SER A 256 -10.71 -12.90 11.78
CA SER A 256 -9.94 -13.92 12.50
C SER A 256 -10.90 -14.91 13.13
N LEU A 257 -10.72 -16.19 12.82
CA LEU A 257 -11.51 -17.26 13.44
C LEU A 257 -11.15 -17.42 14.92
N ARG A 258 -9.88 -17.22 15.26
CA ARG A 258 -9.41 -17.26 16.64
C ARG A 258 -10.04 -16.19 17.51
N ASP A 259 -10.03 -14.92 17.05
CA ASP A 259 -10.62 -13.81 17.80
C ASP A 259 -12.13 -14.00 18.01
N ARG A 260 -12.80 -14.65 17.06
CA ARG A 260 -14.21 -15.01 17.16
C ARG A 260 -14.47 -16.25 18.04
N GLY A 261 -13.42 -16.96 18.47
CA GLY A 261 -13.53 -18.20 19.20
C GLY A 261 -14.14 -19.34 18.38
N ILE A 262 -13.96 -19.31 17.07
CA ILE A 262 -14.46 -20.30 16.12
C ILE A 262 -13.33 -21.29 15.82
N ALA A 263 -13.57 -22.58 16.02
CA ALA A 263 -12.63 -23.69 15.83
C ALA A 263 -11.37 -23.66 16.74
N PHE A 264 -11.12 -22.58 17.46
CA PHE A 264 -10.03 -22.47 18.43
C PHE A 264 -10.60 -22.57 19.85
N ASP A 265 -10.14 -23.53 20.63
CA ASP A 265 -10.51 -23.64 22.05
C ASP A 265 -9.95 -22.41 22.80
N ARG A 266 -10.80 -21.77 23.63
CA ARG A 266 -10.40 -20.64 24.49
C ARG A 266 -9.42 -21.01 25.61
N SER A 267 -8.96 -22.24 25.66
CA SER A 267 -8.18 -22.86 26.76
C SER A 267 -6.74 -23.24 26.34
N SER A 268 -6.19 -22.63 25.32
CA SER A 268 -4.82 -22.96 24.88
C SER A 268 -3.91 -21.73 24.93
#